data_06736187e3871d50718a1b2eecac1e37
#
_entry.id   06736187e3871d50718a1b2eecac1e37
#
_cell.length_a   1.000
_cell.length_b   1.000
_cell.length_c   1.000
_cell.angle_alpha   90.00
_cell.angle_beta   90.00
_cell.angle_gamma   90.00
#
_symmetry.space_group_name_H-M   'P 1'
#
loop_
_entity.id
_entity.type
_entity.pdbx_description
1 polymer ?
#
loop_
_entity_poly.entity_id
_entity_poly.type
_entity_poly.pdbx_seq_one_letter_code
_entity_poly.pdbx_strand_id
1 'polypeptide(L)'
;MDTTYARDTIAEVQGLTREYASYSRSRGGLANVLGGVVGLVIFGALWAFGGNPATAALTVGLTLVWLVGKEVIRRRLYQGFGEAREVWTGQSRRTHQVLVWIFTPLLLAFAVWIVAAGWLSRPAVAVPYLVFCLATPWIMWRYLYTLNEIMIGVGLLFMSAVTTSGHTPALLGLLTVPCYAAAMIPLGLTEHRQFKGLRTRLQARRGAGA
;
A
#
# COMPACT_ATOMS: atom_id res chain seq x y z
N MET A 1 42.46 18.32 11.38
CA MET A 1 41.05 17.94 11.30
C MET A 1 40.99 16.44 11.35
N ASP A 2 40.38 15.87 12.38
CA ASP A 2 40.48 14.44 12.66
C ASP A 2 39.69 13.64 11.59
N THR A 3 40.39 12.81 10.84
CA THR A 3 39.81 12.02 9.73
C THR A 3 38.74 11.04 10.22
N THR A 4 38.79 10.64 11.49
CA THR A 4 37.81 9.80 12.16
C THR A 4 36.49 10.55 12.35
N TYR A 5 36.54 11.79 12.85
CA TYR A 5 35.35 12.62 13.03
C TYR A 5 34.62 12.91 11.70
N ALA A 6 35.36 13.17 10.63
CA ALA A 6 34.80 13.39 9.29
C ALA A 6 34.09 12.12 8.76
N ARG A 7 34.69 10.93 8.97
CA ARG A 7 34.09 9.64 8.59
C ARG A 7 32.80 9.36 9.34
N ASP A 8 32.79 9.56 10.66
CA ASP A 8 31.61 9.30 11.48
C ASP A 8 30.46 10.23 11.12
N THR A 9 30.76 11.50 10.86
CA THR A 9 29.77 12.48 10.41
C THR A 9 29.16 12.10 9.05
N ILE A 10 29.98 11.67 8.09
CA ILE A 10 29.51 11.22 6.77
C ILE A 10 28.63 9.96 6.90
N ALA A 11 29.05 8.99 7.71
CA ALA A 11 28.28 7.76 7.92
C ALA A 11 26.92 8.05 8.56
N GLU A 12 26.85 8.96 9.52
CA GLU A 12 25.61 9.37 10.17
C GLU A 12 24.68 10.10 9.19
N VAL A 13 25.18 11.04 8.38
CA VAL A 13 24.40 11.75 7.36
C VAL A 13 23.85 10.78 6.31
N GLN A 14 24.66 9.82 5.87
CA GLN A 14 24.23 8.78 4.96
C GLN A 14 23.14 7.88 5.58
N GLY A 15 23.26 7.55 6.87
CA GLY A 15 22.25 6.82 7.63
C GLY A 15 20.91 7.55 7.69
N LEU A 16 20.93 8.82 8.07
CA LEU A 16 19.74 9.68 8.14
C LEU A 16 19.08 9.86 6.77
N THR A 17 19.89 10.04 5.71
CA THR A 17 19.38 10.18 4.34
C THR A 17 18.72 8.90 3.85
N ARG A 18 19.31 7.74 4.16
CA ARG A 18 18.75 6.43 3.82
C ARG A 18 17.45 6.17 4.57
N GLU A 19 17.42 6.50 5.87
CA GLU A 19 16.22 6.39 6.69
C GLU A 19 15.11 7.30 6.15
N TYR A 20 15.41 8.55 5.80
CA TYR A 20 14.46 9.48 5.18
C TYR A 20 13.93 8.96 3.83
N ALA A 21 14.83 8.44 2.97
CA ALA A 21 14.44 7.87 1.69
C ALA A 21 13.47 6.69 1.83
N SER A 22 13.62 5.88 2.90
CA SER A 22 12.72 4.76 3.16
C SER A 22 11.29 5.20 3.46
N TYR A 23 11.08 6.34 4.15
CA TYR A 23 9.73 6.89 4.39
C TYR A 23 9.09 7.44 3.11
N SER A 24 9.88 7.87 2.15
CA SER A 24 9.34 8.37 0.88
C SER A 24 8.83 7.24 -0.03
N ARG A 25 9.22 5.98 0.19
CA ARG A 25 8.89 4.87 -0.71
C ARG A 25 8.47 3.56 -0.05
N SER A 26 9.16 3.11 1.00
CA SER A 26 8.99 1.76 1.54
C SER A 26 8.14 1.69 2.80
N ARG A 27 8.02 2.79 3.55
CA ARG A 27 7.20 2.87 4.76
C ARG A 27 5.91 3.63 4.47
N GLY A 28 4.78 3.04 4.83
CA GLY A 28 3.48 3.61 4.52
C GLY A 28 3.05 4.73 5.46
N GLY A 29 3.45 4.71 6.74
CA GLY A 29 3.06 5.72 7.72
C GLY A 29 1.56 5.98 7.73
N LEU A 30 1.15 7.26 7.60
CA LEU A 30 -0.27 7.63 7.54
C LEU A 30 -1.02 7.05 6.32
N ALA A 31 -0.32 6.65 5.26
CA ALA A 31 -0.97 5.97 4.15
C ALA A 31 -1.43 4.54 4.54
N ASN A 32 -0.70 3.87 5.44
CA ASN A 32 -1.14 2.60 6.04
C ASN A 32 -2.37 2.81 6.94
N VAL A 33 -2.41 3.90 7.72
CA VAL A 33 -3.60 4.26 8.51
C VAL A 33 -4.80 4.46 7.61
N LEU A 34 -4.65 5.25 6.54
CA LEU A 34 -5.72 5.45 5.56
C LEU A 34 -6.16 4.13 4.93
N GLY A 35 -5.22 3.26 4.55
CA GLY A 35 -5.52 1.93 4.01
C GLY A 35 -6.27 1.06 5.01
N GLY A 36 -5.88 1.06 6.27
CA GLY A 36 -6.59 0.35 7.33
C GLY A 36 -8.01 0.84 7.54
N VAL A 37 -8.22 2.15 7.59
CA VAL A 37 -9.56 2.76 7.72
C VAL A 37 -10.43 2.44 6.50
N VAL A 38 -9.92 2.62 5.30
CA VAL A 38 -10.63 2.28 4.06
C VAL A 38 -11.00 0.79 4.05
N GLY A 39 -10.07 -0.08 4.43
CA GLY A 39 -10.33 -1.52 4.52
C GLY A 39 -11.46 -1.87 5.50
N LEU A 40 -11.47 -1.25 6.67
CA LEU A 40 -12.56 -1.46 7.65
C LEU A 40 -13.90 -0.95 7.15
N VAL A 41 -13.93 0.20 6.45
CA VAL A 41 -15.16 0.74 5.87
C VAL A 41 -15.70 -0.16 4.76
N ILE A 42 -14.84 -0.63 3.85
CA ILE A 42 -15.22 -1.58 2.79
C ILE A 42 -15.75 -2.88 3.42
N PHE A 43 -15.05 -3.42 4.40
CA PHE A 43 -15.48 -4.62 5.10
C PHE A 43 -16.85 -4.43 5.76
N GLY A 44 -17.03 -3.34 6.51
CA GLY A 44 -18.31 -3.02 7.16
C GLY A 44 -19.46 -2.86 6.16
N ALA A 45 -19.21 -2.21 5.02
CA ALA A 45 -20.20 -2.06 3.96
C ALA A 45 -20.58 -3.41 3.33
N LEU A 46 -19.59 -4.25 3.02
CA LEU A 46 -19.84 -5.59 2.50
C LEU A 46 -20.57 -6.49 3.49
N TRP A 47 -20.25 -6.34 4.76
CA TRP A 47 -20.94 -7.07 5.83
C TRP A 47 -22.41 -6.64 5.99
N ALA A 48 -22.67 -5.32 5.98
CA ALA A 48 -24.01 -4.80 6.22
C ALA A 48 -24.94 -4.93 5.02
N PHE A 49 -24.42 -4.76 3.80
CA PHE A 49 -25.23 -4.66 2.57
C PHE A 49 -25.00 -5.81 1.59
N GLY A 50 -24.06 -6.70 1.87
CA GLY A 50 -23.68 -7.79 0.97
C GLY A 50 -22.98 -7.31 -0.30
N GLY A 51 -22.71 -8.27 -1.20
CA GLY A 51 -22.09 -8.01 -2.50
C GLY A 51 -23.14 -7.62 -3.55
N ASN A 52 -23.31 -6.34 -3.79
CA ASN A 52 -24.17 -5.79 -4.83
C ASN A 52 -23.41 -4.75 -5.67
N PRO A 53 -23.95 -4.27 -6.80
CA PRO A 53 -23.28 -3.28 -7.64
C PRO A 53 -22.89 -1.99 -6.91
N ALA A 54 -23.69 -1.56 -5.93
CA ALA A 54 -23.40 -0.36 -5.15
C ALA A 54 -22.18 -0.57 -4.23
N THR A 55 -22.12 -1.70 -3.54
CA THR A 55 -20.94 -2.05 -2.70
C THR A 55 -19.69 -2.30 -3.53
N ALA A 56 -19.81 -2.86 -4.74
CA ALA A 56 -18.70 -2.99 -5.68
C ALA A 56 -18.18 -1.60 -6.12
N ALA A 57 -19.08 -0.69 -6.50
CA ALA A 57 -18.71 0.68 -6.86
C ALA A 57 -18.08 1.43 -5.68
N LEU A 58 -18.62 1.28 -4.47
CA LEU A 58 -18.07 1.83 -3.25
C LEU A 58 -16.64 1.31 -3.00
N THR A 59 -16.42 0.01 -3.14
CA THR A 59 -15.11 -0.62 -2.95
C THR A 59 -14.08 -0.05 -3.91
N VAL A 60 -14.42 0.03 -5.21
CA VAL A 60 -13.53 0.63 -6.22
C VAL A 60 -13.28 2.11 -5.92
N GLY A 61 -14.33 2.88 -5.61
CA GLY A 61 -14.21 4.29 -5.27
C GLY A 61 -13.32 4.53 -4.06
N LEU A 62 -13.52 3.80 -2.97
CA LEU A 62 -12.69 3.91 -1.76
C LEU A 62 -11.24 3.45 -1.99
N THR A 63 -11.03 2.43 -2.82
CA THR A 63 -9.68 2.00 -3.22
C THR A 63 -8.96 3.10 -4.01
N LEU A 64 -9.65 3.78 -4.92
CA LEU A 64 -9.11 4.94 -5.64
C LEU A 64 -8.80 6.10 -4.69
N VAL A 65 -9.70 6.39 -3.74
CA VAL A 65 -9.46 7.40 -2.70
C VAL A 65 -8.22 7.07 -1.89
N TRP A 66 -8.03 5.81 -1.52
CA TRP A 66 -6.82 5.36 -0.84
C TRP A 66 -5.57 5.54 -1.71
N LEU A 67 -5.59 5.16 -2.99
CA LEU A 67 -4.46 5.31 -3.90
C LEU A 67 -4.05 6.77 -4.09
N VAL A 68 -5.02 7.66 -4.32
CA VAL A 68 -4.78 9.10 -4.45
C VAL A 68 -4.35 9.71 -3.12
N GLY A 69 -5.05 9.38 -2.04
CA GLY A 69 -4.76 9.86 -0.69
C GLY A 69 -3.36 9.49 -0.23
N LYS A 70 -2.92 8.26 -0.49
CA LYS A 70 -1.57 7.79 -0.25
C LYS A 70 -0.53 8.67 -0.94
N GLU A 71 -0.74 8.97 -2.22
CA GLU A 71 0.20 9.80 -2.98
C GLU A 71 0.24 11.24 -2.46
N VAL A 72 -0.91 11.80 -2.11
CA VAL A 72 -1.01 13.13 -1.49
C VAL A 72 -0.32 13.17 -0.13
N ILE A 73 -0.54 12.17 0.73
CA ILE A 73 0.12 12.04 2.04
C ILE A 73 1.63 11.95 1.85
N ARG A 74 2.10 11.12 0.92
CA ARG A 74 3.51 10.97 0.62
C ARG A 74 4.14 12.29 0.21
N ARG A 75 3.57 12.98 -0.78
CA ARG A 75 4.11 14.25 -1.29
C ARG A 75 4.09 15.36 -0.25
N ARG A 76 2.99 15.54 0.46
CA ARG A 76 2.84 16.66 1.40
C ARG A 76 3.57 16.46 2.72
N LEU A 77 3.59 15.24 3.24
CA LEU A 77 4.10 14.98 4.59
C LEU A 77 5.51 14.37 4.60
N TYR A 78 5.80 13.45 3.69
CA TYR A 78 7.05 12.68 3.72
C TYR A 78 8.12 13.18 2.75
N GLN A 79 7.79 14.05 1.82
CA GLN A 79 8.75 14.65 0.87
C GLN A 79 9.08 16.12 1.18
N GLY A 80 8.76 16.61 2.37
CA GLY A 80 8.95 18.02 2.76
C GLY A 80 10.40 18.52 2.80
N PHE A 81 11.40 17.64 2.79
CA PHE A 81 12.84 17.97 2.71
C PHE A 81 13.46 17.76 1.32
N GLY A 82 12.64 17.51 0.31
CA GLY A 82 13.07 17.21 -1.06
C GLY A 82 12.87 15.74 -1.43
N GLU A 83 12.99 15.43 -2.72
CA GLU A 83 12.94 14.06 -3.21
C GLU A 83 14.26 13.34 -2.90
N ALA A 84 14.29 12.58 -1.83
CA ALA A 84 15.35 11.58 -1.65
C ALA A 84 14.97 10.34 -2.47
N ARG A 85 15.72 10.04 -3.50
CA ARG A 85 15.59 8.79 -4.25
C ARG A 85 16.35 7.70 -3.49
N GLU A 86 15.61 6.70 -3.02
CA GLU A 86 16.22 5.49 -2.50
C GLU A 86 17.02 4.83 -3.63
N VAL A 87 18.32 4.73 -3.46
CA VAL A 87 19.15 3.94 -4.38
C VAL A 87 18.79 2.47 -4.14
N TRP A 88 18.21 1.85 -5.15
CA TRP A 88 17.83 0.46 -5.08
C TRP A 88 19.07 -0.40 -4.87
N THR A 89 19.15 -1.03 -3.74
CA THR A 89 20.07 -2.14 -3.56
C THR A 89 19.58 -3.30 -4.43
N GLY A 90 20.49 -4.10 -4.96
CA GLY A 90 20.14 -5.26 -5.78
C GLY A 90 19.12 -6.19 -5.09
N GLN A 91 19.15 -6.22 -3.75
CA GLN A 91 18.22 -7.00 -2.93
C GLN A 91 16.78 -6.45 -2.95
N SER A 92 16.58 -5.13 -2.81
CA SER A 92 15.23 -4.55 -2.87
C SER A 92 14.60 -4.67 -4.26
N ARG A 93 15.41 -4.55 -5.32
CA ARG A 93 14.98 -4.80 -6.70
C ARG A 93 14.54 -6.24 -6.91
N ARG A 94 15.33 -7.19 -6.38
CA ARG A 94 15.02 -8.63 -6.47
C ARG A 94 13.72 -8.97 -5.74
N THR A 95 13.53 -8.46 -4.53
CA THR A 95 12.30 -8.65 -3.76
C THR A 95 11.09 -8.11 -4.51
N HIS A 96 11.18 -6.90 -5.07
CA HIS A 96 10.11 -6.34 -5.88
C HIS A 96 9.78 -7.18 -7.12
N GLN A 97 10.80 -7.65 -7.85
CA GLN A 97 10.61 -8.53 -8.99
C GLN A 97 9.89 -9.82 -8.59
N VAL A 98 10.31 -10.45 -7.50
CA VAL A 98 9.65 -11.65 -6.97
C VAL A 98 8.17 -11.39 -6.66
N LEU A 99 7.86 -10.26 -6.03
CA LEU A 99 6.46 -9.88 -5.76
C LEU A 99 5.65 -9.70 -7.04
N VAL A 100 6.18 -9.01 -8.04
CA VAL A 100 5.51 -8.85 -9.35
C VAL A 100 5.27 -10.21 -10.00
N TRP A 101 6.26 -11.10 -9.99
CA TRP A 101 6.13 -12.45 -10.57
C TRP A 101 5.12 -13.34 -9.83
N ILE A 102 4.92 -13.16 -8.53
CA ILE A 102 3.93 -13.92 -7.76
C ILE A 102 2.52 -13.35 -7.98
N PHE A 103 2.35 -12.02 -7.85
CA PHE A 103 1.03 -11.42 -7.87
C PHE A 103 0.43 -11.26 -9.26
N THR A 104 1.26 -11.12 -10.30
CA THR A 104 0.75 -11.04 -11.68
C THR A 104 -0.03 -12.28 -12.09
N PRO A 105 0.51 -13.51 -12.01
CA PRO A 105 -0.26 -14.70 -12.35
C PRO A 105 -1.48 -14.90 -11.45
N LEU A 106 -1.41 -14.54 -10.17
CA LEU A 106 -2.55 -14.62 -9.26
C LEU A 106 -3.70 -13.71 -9.72
N LEU A 107 -3.41 -12.48 -10.09
CA LEU A 107 -4.40 -11.51 -10.58
C LEU A 107 -4.98 -11.93 -11.93
N LEU A 108 -4.14 -12.48 -12.83
CA LEU A 108 -4.60 -13.01 -14.10
C LEU A 108 -5.48 -14.25 -13.92
N ALA A 109 -5.11 -15.16 -13.03
CA ALA A 109 -5.95 -16.31 -12.68
C ALA A 109 -7.30 -15.87 -12.11
N PHE A 110 -7.31 -14.83 -11.30
CA PHE A 110 -8.52 -14.25 -10.76
C PHE A 110 -9.38 -13.59 -11.85
N ALA A 111 -8.78 -12.89 -12.82
CA ALA A 111 -9.50 -12.36 -13.97
C ALA A 111 -10.16 -13.49 -14.81
N VAL A 112 -9.43 -14.58 -15.05
CA VAL A 112 -9.96 -15.77 -15.74
C VAL A 112 -11.11 -16.37 -14.93
N TRP A 113 -10.99 -16.45 -13.60
CA TRP A 113 -12.06 -16.95 -12.76
C TRP A 113 -13.32 -16.07 -12.82
N ILE A 114 -13.21 -14.74 -12.85
CA ILE A 114 -14.34 -13.81 -13.03
C ILE A 114 -15.09 -14.13 -14.32
N VAL A 115 -14.36 -14.38 -15.42
CA VAL A 115 -14.94 -14.73 -16.71
C VAL A 115 -15.62 -16.11 -16.65
N ALA A 116 -14.92 -17.12 -16.11
CA ALA A 116 -15.41 -18.49 -16.01
C ALA A 116 -16.62 -18.61 -15.08
N ALA A 117 -16.68 -17.81 -14.03
CA ALA A 117 -17.82 -17.77 -13.10
C ALA A 117 -19.06 -17.03 -13.67
N GLY A 118 -19.01 -16.60 -14.93
CA GLY A 118 -20.15 -15.97 -15.60
C GLY A 118 -20.47 -14.54 -15.16
N TRP A 119 -19.53 -13.86 -14.50
CA TRP A 119 -19.76 -12.49 -14.02
C TRP A 119 -19.93 -11.47 -15.15
N LEU A 120 -19.52 -11.81 -16.37
CA LEU A 120 -19.74 -10.96 -17.56
C LEU A 120 -21.22 -10.68 -17.83
N SER A 121 -22.13 -11.50 -17.33
CA SER A 121 -23.56 -11.23 -17.35
C SER A 121 -23.98 -10.03 -16.48
N ARG A 122 -23.08 -9.59 -15.57
CA ARG A 122 -23.27 -8.44 -14.68
C ARG A 122 -22.12 -7.44 -14.86
N PRO A 123 -22.09 -6.70 -15.98
CA PRO A 123 -20.93 -5.89 -16.36
C PRO A 123 -20.61 -4.79 -15.31
N ALA A 124 -21.63 -4.24 -14.65
CA ALA A 124 -21.42 -3.25 -13.59
C ALA A 124 -20.57 -3.79 -12.41
N VAL A 125 -20.55 -5.12 -12.22
CA VAL A 125 -19.71 -5.78 -11.20
C VAL A 125 -18.41 -6.27 -11.82
N ALA A 126 -18.47 -6.94 -12.96
CA ALA A 126 -17.30 -7.60 -13.58
C ALA A 126 -16.25 -6.58 -14.06
N VAL A 127 -16.67 -5.50 -14.72
CA VAL A 127 -15.75 -4.55 -15.37
C VAL A 127 -14.78 -3.91 -14.35
N PRO A 128 -15.21 -3.37 -13.18
CA PRO A 128 -14.28 -2.81 -12.21
C PRO A 128 -13.20 -3.82 -11.77
N TYR A 129 -13.57 -5.08 -11.52
CA TYR A 129 -12.62 -6.11 -11.11
C TYR A 129 -11.65 -6.50 -12.21
N LEU A 130 -12.15 -6.64 -13.45
CA LEU A 130 -11.29 -6.94 -14.60
C LEU A 130 -10.30 -5.81 -14.86
N VAL A 131 -10.75 -4.56 -14.83
CA VAL A 131 -9.88 -3.39 -14.98
C VAL A 131 -8.80 -3.39 -13.89
N PHE A 132 -9.18 -3.66 -12.65
CA PHE A 132 -8.20 -3.74 -11.56
C PHE A 132 -7.20 -4.88 -11.79
N CYS A 133 -7.66 -6.08 -12.12
CA CYS A 133 -6.79 -7.23 -12.34
C CYS A 133 -5.77 -7.01 -13.47
N LEU A 134 -6.18 -6.30 -14.53
CA LEU A 134 -5.33 -6.02 -15.68
C LEU A 134 -4.42 -4.80 -15.44
N ALA A 135 -4.93 -3.77 -14.78
CA ALA A 135 -4.15 -2.56 -14.51
C ALA A 135 -3.11 -2.75 -13.40
N THR A 136 -3.44 -3.54 -12.37
CA THR A 136 -2.55 -3.71 -11.21
C THR A 136 -1.18 -4.28 -11.56
N PRO A 137 -1.01 -5.33 -12.39
CA PRO A 137 0.31 -5.81 -12.80
C PRO A 137 1.16 -4.72 -13.48
N TRP A 138 0.53 -3.92 -14.35
CA TRP A 138 1.20 -2.80 -15.02
C TRP A 138 1.61 -1.71 -14.03
N ILE A 139 0.72 -1.37 -13.10
CA ILE A 139 1.00 -0.39 -12.05
C ILE A 139 2.11 -0.89 -11.12
N MET A 140 2.08 -2.17 -10.73
CA MET A 140 3.14 -2.80 -9.93
C MET A 140 4.49 -2.81 -10.66
N TRP A 141 4.50 -3.04 -11.96
CA TRP A 141 5.72 -2.97 -12.77
C TRP A 141 6.29 -1.56 -12.84
N ARG A 142 5.40 -0.56 -13.01
CA ARG A 142 5.81 0.85 -13.18
C ARG A 142 6.17 1.54 -11.87
N TYR A 143 5.45 1.22 -10.81
CA TYR A 143 5.59 1.85 -9.50
C TYR A 143 6.02 0.83 -8.46
N LEU A 144 6.85 1.29 -7.54
CA LEU A 144 7.28 0.53 -6.40
C LEU A 144 6.21 0.53 -5.33
N TYR A 145 5.58 -0.62 -5.16
CA TYR A 145 4.69 -0.87 -4.03
C TYR A 145 5.41 -1.70 -2.97
N THR A 146 5.14 -1.40 -1.73
CA THR A 146 5.54 -2.27 -0.63
C THR A 146 4.66 -3.51 -0.62
N LEU A 147 5.18 -4.60 -0.04
CA LEU A 147 4.40 -5.82 0.16
C LEU A 147 3.05 -5.51 0.84
N ASN A 148 3.05 -4.64 1.86
CA ASN A 148 1.84 -4.25 2.58
C ASN A 148 0.79 -3.61 1.67
N GLU A 149 1.21 -2.71 0.78
CA GLU A 149 0.29 -2.04 -0.16
C GLU A 149 -0.33 -3.03 -1.14
N ILE A 150 0.47 -3.97 -1.64
CA ILE A 150 0.00 -5.03 -2.54
C ILE A 150 -0.99 -5.93 -1.79
N MET A 151 -0.65 -6.36 -0.58
CA MET A 151 -1.52 -7.21 0.23
C MET A 151 -2.84 -6.54 0.58
N ILE A 152 -2.84 -5.23 0.91
CA ILE A 152 -4.08 -4.47 1.13
C ILE A 152 -4.92 -4.46 -0.16
N GLY A 153 -4.34 -4.03 -1.28
CA GLY A 153 -5.08 -3.89 -2.54
C GLY A 153 -5.67 -5.22 -3.02
N VAL A 154 -4.85 -6.26 -3.07
CA VAL A 154 -5.27 -7.60 -3.53
C VAL A 154 -6.22 -8.24 -2.52
N GLY A 155 -5.97 -8.11 -1.23
CA GLY A 155 -6.84 -8.65 -0.18
C GLY A 155 -8.24 -8.03 -0.21
N LEU A 156 -8.35 -6.71 -0.30
CA LEU A 156 -9.62 -6.00 -0.40
C LEU A 156 -10.40 -6.42 -1.66
N LEU A 157 -9.70 -6.54 -2.79
CA LEU A 157 -10.32 -6.97 -4.04
C LEU A 157 -10.85 -8.40 -3.95
N PHE A 158 -10.00 -9.32 -3.47
CA PHE A 158 -10.38 -10.72 -3.32
C PHE A 158 -11.59 -10.87 -2.41
N MET A 159 -11.61 -10.18 -1.28
CA MET A 159 -12.73 -10.22 -0.34
C MET A 159 -14.01 -9.65 -0.92
N SER A 160 -13.92 -8.53 -1.62
CA SER A 160 -15.07 -7.95 -2.32
C SER A 160 -15.63 -8.92 -3.35
N ALA A 161 -14.76 -9.58 -4.12
CA ALA A 161 -15.16 -10.54 -5.15
C ALA A 161 -15.81 -11.80 -4.54
N VAL A 162 -15.22 -12.38 -3.50
CA VAL A 162 -15.77 -13.55 -2.81
C VAL A 162 -17.14 -13.23 -2.22
N THR A 163 -17.31 -12.08 -1.58
CA THR A 163 -18.59 -11.65 -1.03
C THR A 163 -19.65 -11.46 -2.12
N THR A 164 -19.24 -10.88 -3.26
CA THR A 164 -20.14 -10.65 -4.39
C THR A 164 -20.55 -11.96 -5.09
N SER A 165 -19.69 -12.99 -5.07
CA SER A 165 -19.99 -14.29 -5.69
C SER A 165 -20.99 -15.13 -4.88
N GLY A 166 -21.29 -14.76 -3.66
CA GLY A 166 -22.12 -15.57 -2.77
C GLY A 166 -21.43 -16.82 -2.22
N HIS A 167 -20.20 -17.09 -2.62
CA HIS A 167 -19.38 -18.18 -2.12
C HIS A 167 -18.52 -17.67 -0.97
N THR A 168 -19.09 -17.51 0.19
CA THR A 168 -18.35 -17.14 1.39
C THR A 168 -17.70 -18.38 2.03
N PRO A 169 -16.37 -18.54 1.97
CA PRO A 169 -15.68 -19.22 3.05
C PRO A 169 -15.73 -18.26 4.24
N ALA A 170 -16.87 -18.29 4.94
CA ALA A 170 -17.34 -17.22 5.81
C ALA A 170 -16.38 -16.84 6.94
N LEU A 171 -15.57 -17.74 7.44
CA LEU A 171 -14.72 -17.50 8.62
C LEU A 171 -13.34 -16.93 8.30
N LEU A 172 -12.66 -17.40 7.25
CA LEU A 172 -11.30 -16.97 6.95
C LEU A 172 -11.24 -15.55 6.40
N GLY A 173 -12.19 -15.19 5.55
CA GLY A 173 -12.27 -13.84 5.03
C GLY A 173 -12.76 -12.82 6.06
N LEU A 174 -13.63 -13.23 6.95
CA LEU A 174 -14.19 -12.43 8.03
C LEU A 174 -13.13 -12.01 9.06
N LEU A 175 -12.18 -12.91 9.35
CA LEU A 175 -11.15 -12.65 10.36
C LEU A 175 -9.90 -12.00 9.77
N THR A 176 -9.49 -12.38 8.56
CA THR A 176 -8.21 -11.93 8.01
C THR A 176 -8.21 -10.47 7.58
N VAL A 177 -9.23 -9.99 6.87
CA VAL A 177 -9.24 -8.62 6.36
C VAL A 177 -9.42 -7.57 7.44
N PRO A 178 -10.42 -7.66 8.35
CA PRO A 178 -10.53 -6.68 9.42
C PRO A 178 -9.33 -6.73 10.38
N CYS A 179 -8.79 -7.89 10.70
CA CYS A 179 -7.59 -8.00 11.53
C CYS A 179 -6.37 -7.36 10.86
N TYR A 180 -6.18 -7.61 9.56
CA TYR A 180 -5.09 -6.99 8.81
C TYR A 180 -5.28 -5.47 8.70
N ALA A 181 -6.48 -5.00 8.34
CA ALA A 181 -6.80 -3.59 8.27
C ALA A 181 -6.63 -2.90 9.64
N ALA A 182 -7.09 -3.53 10.71
CA ALA A 182 -6.90 -3.03 12.08
C ALA A 182 -5.42 -2.98 12.48
N ALA A 183 -4.59 -3.94 12.07
CA ALA A 183 -3.16 -3.95 12.32
C ALA A 183 -2.41 -2.83 11.57
N MET A 184 -2.88 -2.43 10.38
CA MET A 184 -2.29 -1.33 9.60
C MET A 184 -2.39 0.02 10.30
N ILE A 185 -3.42 0.25 11.10
CA ILE A 185 -3.61 1.52 11.81
C ILE A 185 -2.50 1.75 12.85
N PRO A 186 -2.27 0.87 13.84
CA PRO A 186 -1.19 1.08 14.81
C PRO A 186 0.20 1.05 14.17
N LEU A 187 0.42 0.19 13.15
CA LEU A 187 1.67 0.18 12.40
C LEU A 187 1.93 1.53 11.75
N GLY A 188 0.96 2.07 11.02
CA GLY A 188 1.09 3.37 10.36
C GLY A 188 1.28 4.54 11.33
N LEU A 189 0.64 4.50 12.50
CA LEU A 189 0.83 5.50 13.55
C LEU A 189 2.24 5.42 14.16
N THR A 190 2.77 4.23 14.40
CA THR A 190 4.14 4.06 14.92
C THR A 190 5.17 4.54 13.91
N GLU A 191 5.02 4.18 12.63
CA GLU A 191 5.88 4.67 11.55
C GLU A 191 5.82 6.21 11.44
N HIS A 192 4.63 6.81 11.55
CA HIS A 192 4.49 8.26 11.50
C HIS A 192 5.18 8.95 12.69
N ARG A 193 5.08 8.38 13.90
CA ARG A 193 5.80 8.90 15.09
C ARG A 193 7.32 8.84 14.90
N GLN A 194 7.83 7.73 14.37
CA GLN A 194 9.25 7.57 14.04
C GLN A 194 9.71 8.62 13.02
N PHE A 195 8.90 8.88 11.99
CA PHE A 195 9.19 9.92 11.01
C PHE A 195 9.26 11.32 11.62
N LYS A 196 8.35 11.65 12.56
CA LYS A 196 8.44 12.93 13.28
C LYS A 196 9.78 13.09 14.04
N GLY A 197 10.22 12.04 14.71
CA GLY A 197 11.53 12.04 15.39
C GLY A 197 12.70 12.20 14.42
N LEU A 198 12.64 11.53 13.27
CA LEU A 198 13.64 11.70 12.21
C LEU A 198 13.66 13.13 11.65
N ARG A 199 12.48 13.70 11.40
CA ARG A 199 12.32 15.07 10.93
C ARG A 199 12.97 16.08 11.89
N THR A 200 12.75 15.93 13.18
CA THR A 200 13.35 16.81 14.22
C THR A 200 14.88 16.72 14.18
N ARG A 201 15.45 15.50 14.06
CA ARG A 201 16.91 15.32 13.95
C ARG A 201 17.49 15.97 12.70
N LEU A 202 16.82 15.84 11.57
CA LEU A 202 17.24 16.47 10.30
C LEU A 202 17.17 18.00 10.38
N GLN A 203 16.14 18.55 11.02
CA GLN A 203 16.00 20.00 11.21
C GLN A 203 17.10 20.56 12.15
N ALA A 204 17.38 19.89 13.25
CA ALA A 204 18.44 20.29 14.19
C ALA A 204 19.80 20.34 13.50
N ARG A 205 20.12 19.36 12.65
CA ARG A 205 21.37 19.37 11.91
C ARG A 205 21.45 20.46 10.84
N ARG A 206 20.34 20.77 10.18
CA ARG A 206 20.29 21.87 9.19
C ARG A 206 20.53 23.23 9.85
N GLY A 207 20.02 23.42 11.08
CA GLY A 207 20.26 24.64 11.86
C GLY A 207 21.67 24.74 12.45
N ALA A 208 22.36 23.62 12.68
CA ALA A 208 23.72 23.60 13.17
C ALA A 208 24.80 23.79 12.08
N GLY A 209 24.41 23.66 10.81
CA GLY A 209 25.32 23.84 9.66
C GLY A 209 25.12 25.18 8.91
N ALA A 210 24.20 26.02 9.36
CA ALA A 210 23.99 27.38 8.86
C ALA A 210 24.57 28.41 9.86
#